data_b468728ed37228f129009a1cb7b9a67c
#
_entry.id   b468728ed37228f129009a1cb7b9a67c
#
_cell.length_a   1.000
_cell.length_b   1.000
_cell.length_c   1.000
_cell.angle_alpha   90.00
_cell.angle_beta   90.00
_cell.angle_gamma   90.00
#
_symmetry.space_group_name_H-M   'P 1'
#
loop_
_entity.id
_entity.type
_entity.pdbx_description
1 polymer ?
#
loop_
_entity_poly.entity_id
_entity_poly.type
_entity_poly.pdbx_seq_one_letter_code
_entity_poly.pdbx_strand_id
1 'polypeptide(L)'
;NVLKEAVDGKRIIMIDDSIVRGTTSDRIVKMLRDAGATEVHVRISSPPFLWPCYFGTDIPEREQLIAYNRTIEEIRDIIGADSLGYLGIDRLSEMADGQPICKGCFNGIYPMEPPKEDIRGDYER
;
A
#
# COMPACT_ATOMS: atom_id res chain seq x y z
N ASN A 1 2.83 9.54 17.28
CA ASN A 1 1.79 10.07 18.16
C ASN A 1 0.87 11.00 17.37
N VAL A 2 -0.44 10.81 17.53
CA VAL A 2 -1.45 11.68 16.93
C VAL A 2 -1.68 12.85 17.89
N LEU A 3 -1.59 14.09 17.36
CA LEU A 3 -1.97 15.28 18.11
C LEU A 3 -3.50 15.38 18.12
N LYS A 4 -4.11 15.07 19.25
CA LYS A 4 -5.56 15.08 19.42
C LYS A 4 -6.17 16.42 18.99
N GLU A 5 -5.57 17.53 19.35
CA GLU A 5 -6.04 18.88 19.00
C GLU A 5 -6.09 19.14 17.48
N ALA A 6 -5.20 18.47 16.71
CA ALA A 6 -5.17 18.61 15.26
C ALA A 6 -6.23 17.73 14.56
N VAL A 7 -6.78 16.75 15.24
CA VAL A 7 -7.61 15.67 14.66
C VAL A 7 -9.05 15.71 15.16
N ASP A 8 -9.25 16.08 16.42
CA ASP A 8 -10.55 16.00 17.10
C ASP A 8 -11.63 16.81 16.38
N GLY A 9 -12.73 16.14 16.05
CA GLY A 9 -13.87 16.72 15.35
C GLY A 9 -13.64 17.00 13.85
N LYS A 10 -12.50 16.58 13.29
CA LYS A 10 -12.14 16.92 11.90
C LYS A 10 -12.26 15.71 10.96
N ARG A 11 -12.45 16.01 9.68
CA ARG A 11 -12.28 15.06 8.58
C ARG A 11 -10.81 15.04 8.20
N ILE A 12 -10.20 13.87 8.19
CA ILE A 12 -8.77 13.69 7.97
C ILE A 12 -8.54 13.03 6.61
N ILE A 13 -7.59 13.57 5.86
CA ILE A 13 -6.99 12.89 4.71
C ILE A 13 -5.63 12.38 5.14
N MET A 14 -5.48 11.06 5.16
CA MET A 14 -4.22 10.38 5.44
C MET A 14 -3.54 10.03 4.12
N ILE A 15 -2.33 10.54 3.93
CA ILE A 15 -1.52 10.21 2.74
C ILE A 15 -0.39 9.31 3.21
N ASP A 16 -0.19 8.18 2.51
CA ASP A 16 0.88 7.24 2.78
C ASP A 16 1.51 6.77 1.45
N ASP A 17 2.69 6.21 1.52
CA ASP A 17 3.43 5.75 0.34
C ASP A 17 2.86 4.44 -0.23
N SER A 18 2.48 3.50 0.62
CA SER A 18 2.03 2.18 0.19
C SER A 18 1.19 1.46 1.26
N ILE A 19 0.40 0.49 0.82
CA ILE A 19 -0.22 -0.51 1.70
C ILE A 19 0.24 -1.89 1.21
N VAL A 20 0.92 -2.63 2.07
CA VAL A 20 1.39 -4.00 1.79
C VAL A 20 0.44 -5.01 2.40
N ARG A 21 0.47 -5.19 3.72
CA ARG A 21 -0.39 -6.11 4.47
C ARG A 21 -1.63 -5.47 5.08
N GLY A 22 -1.63 -4.15 5.23
CA GLY A 22 -2.73 -3.37 5.79
C GLY A 22 -2.71 -3.21 7.30
N THR A 23 -1.86 -3.92 8.03
CA THR A 23 -1.80 -3.86 9.50
C THR A 23 -1.37 -2.50 10.04
N THR A 24 -0.42 -1.84 9.38
CA THR A 24 0.03 -0.50 9.74
C THR A 24 -1.05 0.53 9.47
N SER A 25 -1.69 0.47 8.30
CA SER A 25 -2.76 1.40 7.91
C SER A 25 -3.98 1.28 8.82
N ASP A 26 -4.40 0.06 9.14
CA ASP A 26 -5.50 -0.20 10.09
C ASP A 26 -5.20 0.43 11.45
N ARG A 27 -4.00 0.25 11.97
CA ARG A 27 -3.57 0.83 13.25
C ARG A 27 -3.60 2.36 13.22
N ILE A 28 -3.09 2.98 12.16
CA ILE A 28 -3.06 4.45 12.04
C ILE A 28 -4.48 5.01 11.93
N VAL A 29 -5.34 4.41 11.12
CA VAL A 29 -6.74 4.83 10.99
C VAL A 29 -7.44 4.73 12.35
N LYS A 30 -7.23 3.65 13.09
CA LYS A 30 -7.78 3.49 14.44
C LYS A 30 -7.29 4.57 15.40
N MET A 31 -5.99 4.88 15.38
CA MET A 31 -5.42 5.96 16.20
C MET A 31 -6.05 7.32 15.88
N LEU A 32 -6.31 7.61 14.60
CA LEU A 32 -6.96 8.84 14.18
C LEU A 32 -8.41 8.92 14.67
N ARG A 33 -9.15 7.80 14.60
CA ARG A 33 -10.52 7.73 15.11
C ARG A 33 -10.58 7.86 16.63
N ASP A 34 -9.68 7.21 17.33
CA ASP A 34 -9.57 7.32 18.80
C ASP A 34 -9.22 8.75 19.25
N ALA A 35 -8.49 9.49 18.41
CA ALA A 35 -8.18 10.91 18.64
C ALA A 35 -9.35 11.87 18.28
N GLY A 36 -10.48 11.35 17.79
CA GLY A 36 -11.69 12.10 17.53
C GLY A 36 -11.93 12.48 16.07
N ALA A 37 -11.22 11.90 15.11
CA ALA A 37 -11.50 12.11 13.69
C ALA A 37 -12.92 11.65 13.35
N THR A 38 -13.69 12.51 12.66
CA THR A 38 -15.06 12.21 12.22
C THR A 38 -15.07 11.39 10.94
N GLU A 39 -14.09 11.60 10.07
CA GLU A 39 -13.87 10.83 8.85
C GLU A 39 -12.36 10.63 8.64
N VAL A 40 -11.98 9.49 8.07
CA VAL A 40 -10.61 9.20 7.66
C VAL A 40 -10.61 8.72 6.21
N HIS A 41 -10.06 9.53 5.34
CA HIS A 41 -9.89 9.26 3.93
C HIS A 41 -8.43 8.92 3.65
N VAL A 42 -8.16 7.76 3.06
CA VAL A 42 -6.80 7.28 2.82
C VAL A 42 -6.44 7.43 1.34
N ARG A 43 -5.29 8.01 1.08
CA ARG A 43 -4.74 8.16 -0.28
C ARG A 43 -3.33 7.62 -0.32
N ILE A 44 -3.10 6.67 -1.21
CA ILE A 44 -1.83 5.96 -1.33
C ILE A 44 -1.13 6.41 -2.61
N SER A 45 0.14 6.81 -2.48
CA SER A 45 0.93 7.33 -3.60
C SER A 45 1.61 6.25 -4.43
N SER A 46 1.17 5.02 -4.32
CA SER A 46 1.53 3.90 -5.22
C SER A 46 0.28 3.21 -5.78
N PRO A 47 0.42 2.43 -6.86
CA PRO A 47 -0.59 1.45 -7.24
C PRO A 47 -0.69 0.32 -6.18
N PRO A 48 -1.76 -0.49 -6.22
CA PRO A 48 -1.84 -1.67 -5.37
C PRO A 48 -0.72 -2.66 -5.66
N PHE A 49 -0.08 -3.19 -4.61
CA PHE A 49 0.87 -4.29 -4.76
C PHE A 49 0.11 -5.59 -5.01
N LEU A 50 0.28 -6.15 -6.21
CA LEU A 50 -0.38 -7.38 -6.65
C LEU A 50 0.59 -8.56 -6.80
N TRP A 51 1.91 -8.29 -6.78
CA TRP A 51 2.98 -9.23 -7.02
C TRP A 51 4.13 -9.00 -6.05
N PRO A 52 4.92 -10.04 -5.71
CA PRO A 52 6.10 -9.86 -4.89
C PRO A 52 7.20 -9.09 -5.62
N CYS A 53 8.15 -8.56 -4.88
CA CYS A 53 9.39 -8.03 -5.41
C CYS A 53 10.53 -9.05 -5.23
N TYR A 54 11.28 -9.29 -6.29
CA TYR A 54 12.43 -10.23 -6.28
C TYR A 54 13.77 -9.49 -6.31
N PHE A 55 13.78 -8.16 -6.41
CA PHE A 55 14.97 -7.41 -6.79
C PHE A 55 15.45 -6.35 -5.80
N GLY A 56 14.82 -6.18 -4.67
CA GLY A 56 15.36 -5.26 -3.68
C GLY A 56 14.40 -4.66 -2.66
N THR A 57 13.11 -4.86 -2.83
CA THR A 57 12.11 -4.39 -1.85
C THR A 57 11.47 -5.60 -1.18
N ASP A 58 11.29 -5.52 0.13
CA ASP A 58 10.61 -6.56 0.90
C ASP A 58 9.09 -6.51 0.67
N ILE A 59 8.68 -6.96 -0.51
CA ILE A 59 7.28 -7.19 -0.85
C ILE A 59 7.03 -8.70 -0.79
N PRO A 60 6.17 -9.15 0.15
CA PRO A 60 5.97 -10.57 0.41
C PRO A 60 5.23 -11.30 -0.71
N GLU A 61 5.02 -12.59 -0.53
CA GLU A 61 4.21 -13.42 -1.41
C GLU A 61 2.80 -12.85 -1.60
N ARG A 62 2.19 -13.15 -2.75
CA ARG A 62 0.89 -12.57 -3.15
C ARG A 62 -0.21 -12.77 -2.13
N GLU A 63 -0.23 -13.93 -1.48
CA GLU A 63 -1.25 -14.30 -0.49
C GLU A 63 -1.23 -13.40 0.75
N GLN A 64 -0.09 -12.76 1.03
CA GLN A 64 0.08 -11.84 2.15
C GLN A 64 -0.24 -10.38 1.77
N LEU A 65 -0.37 -10.09 0.47
CA LEU A 65 -0.69 -8.76 -0.01
C LEU A 65 -2.17 -8.48 0.17
N ILE A 66 -2.50 -7.38 0.84
CA ILE A 66 -3.91 -7.01 1.08
C ILE A 66 -4.69 -6.82 -0.22
N ALA A 67 -4.04 -6.33 -1.29
CA ALA A 67 -4.68 -6.07 -2.57
C ALA A 67 -4.88 -7.34 -3.43
N TYR A 68 -4.31 -8.48 -3.02
CA TYR A 68 -4.47 -9.72 -3.76
C TYR A 68 -5.89 -10.26 -3.59
N ASN A 69 -6.57 -10.48 -4.71
CA ASN A 69 -7.96 -10.97 -4.76
C ASN A 69 -8.98 -10.13 -3.94
N ARG A 70 -8.72 -8.85 -3.75
CA ARG A 70 -9.66 -7.94 -3.08
C ARG A 70 -9.92 -6.70 -3.92
N THR A 71 -11.14 -6.19 -3.82
CA THR A 71 -11.51 -4.89 -4.37
C THR A 71 -10.98 -3.76 -3.48
N ILE A 72 -10.94 -2.54 -4.03
CA ILE A 72 -10.56 -1.35 -3.24
C ILE A 72 -11.55 -1.14 -2.08
N GLU A 73 -12.82 -1.38 -2.29
CA GLU A 73 -13.86 -1.28 -1.27
C GLU A 73 -13.64 -2.27 -0.12
N GLU A 74 -13.25 -3.50 -0.43
CA GLU A 74 -12.90 -4.51 0.58
C GLU A 74 -11.66 -4.11 1.38
N ILE A 75 -10.63 -3.58 0.73
CA ILE A 75 -9.43 -3.08 1.39
C ILE A 75 -9.77 -1.88 2.29
N ARG A 76 -10.58 -0.93 1.79
CA ARG A 76 -11.08 0.21 2.57
C ARG A 76 -11.74 -0.26 3.87
N ASP A 77 -12.60 -1.27 3.80
CA ASP A 77 -13.31 -1.80 4.96
C ASP A 77 -12.36 -2.49 5.93
N ILE A 78 -11.36 -3.23 5.43
CA ILE A 78 -10.34 -3.89 6.26
C ILE A 78 -9.52 -2.88 7.05
N ILE A 79 -9.07 -1.79 6.43
CA ILE A 79 -8.30 -0.75 7.11
C ILE A 79 -9.16 0.23 7.91
N GLY A 80 -10.48 0.14 7.81
CA GLY A 80 -11.44 0.97 8.55
C GLY A 80 -11.57 2.40 8.05
N ALA A 81 -11.16 2.70 6.82
CA ALA A 81 -11.27 4.03 6.22
C ALA A 81 -12.66 4.32 5.67
N ASP A 82 -13.01 5.60 5.56
CA ASP A 82 -14.24 6.06 4.90
C ASP A 82 -14.10 6.05 3.38
N SER A 83 -12.89 6.28 2.89
CA SER A 83 -12.54 6.12 1.48
C SER A 83 -11.08 5.73 1.30
N LEU A 84 -10.79 5.06 0.19
CA LEU A 84 -9.44 4.64 -0.18
C LEU A 84 -9.21 4.94 -1.66
N GLY A 85 -8.09 5.58 -1.97
CA GLY A 85 -7.64 5.81 -3.34
C GLY A 85 -6.17 5.44 -3.51
N TYR A 86 -5.86 4.79 -4.63
CA TYR A 86 -4.50 4.46 -5.06
C TYR A 86 -4.08 5.36 -6.23
N LEU A 87 -2.77 5.46 -6.43
CA LEU A 87 -2.23 6.04 -7.65
C LEU A 87 -2.42 5.06 -8.82
N GLY A 88 -2.85 5.55 -9.98
CA GLY A 88 -2.89 4.73 -11.19
C GLY A 88 -1.48 4.36 -11.66
N ILE A 89 -1.30 3.12 -12.14
CA ILE A 89 0.01 2.64 -12.60
C ILE A 89 0.60 3.50 -13.74
N ASP A 90 -0.24 4.06 -14.60
CA ASP A 90 0.19 4.93 -15.70
C ASP A 90 0.82 6.24 -15.19
N ARG A 91 0.43 6.70 -14.00
CA ARG A 91 0.99 7.90 -13.38
C ARG A 91 2.44 7.74 -12.95
N LEU A 92 2.89 6.53 -12.67
CA LEU A 92 4.29 6.26 -12.34
C LEU A 92 5.22 6.63 -13.49
N SER A 93 4.84 6.35 -14.73
CA SER A 93 5.61 6.70 -15.92
C SER A 93 5.68 8.21 -16.13
N GLU A 94 4.60 8.94 -15.86
CA GLU A 94 4.57 10.40 -15.89
C GLU A 94 5.49 11.00 -14.80
N MET A 95 5.44 10.46 -13.57
CA MET A 95 6.29 10.93 -12.47
C MET A 95 7.77 10.69 -12.73
N ALA A 96 8.11 9.63 -13.46
CA ALA A 96 9.47 9.30 -13.85
C ALA A 96 9.95 10.08 -15.09
N ASP A 97 9.18 11.04 -15.58
CA ASP A 97 9.48 11.84 -16.77
C ASP A 97 9.83 10.99 -18.01
N GLY A 98 9.08 9.90 -18.20
CA GLY A 98 9.27 8.96 -19.31
C GLY A 98 10.48 8.03 -19.15
N GLN A 99 11.21 8.10 -18.04
CA GLN A 99 12.31 7.17 -17.76
C GLN A 99 11.78 5.76 -17.52
N PRO A 100 12.50 4.71 -18.00
CA PRO A 100 12.10 3.34 -17.71
C PRO A 100 12.20 3.05 -16.21
N ILE A 101 11.13 2.49 -15.64
CA ILE A 101 11.04 2.08 -14.24
C ILE A 101 10.50 0.66 -14.13
N CYS A 102 10.94 -0.07 -13.11
CA CYS A 102 10.39 -1.37 -12.80
C CYS A 102 9.00 -1.21 -12.17
N LYS A 103 8.01 -1.90 -12.71
CA LYS A 103 6.62 -1.96 -12.20
C LYS A 103 6.19 -3.40 -11.88
N GLY A 104 7.14 -4.31 -11.69
CA GLY A 104 6.87 -5.74 -11.52
C GLY A 104 5.92 -6.06 -10.39
N CYS A 105 6.07 -5.41 -9.24
CA CYS A 105 5.18 -5.60 -8.08
C CYS A 105 3.75 -5.07 -8.30
N PHE A 106 3.54 -4.27 -9.32
CA PHE A 106 2.21 -3.73 -9.66
C PHE A 106 1.53 -4.48 -10.80
N ASN A 107 2.28 -4.90 -11.83
CA ASN A 107 1.72 -5.49 -13.05
C ASN A 107 2.21 -6.91 -13.36
N GLY A 108 3.15 -7.45 -12.60
CA GLY A 108 3.72 -8.78 -12.81
C GLY A 108 4.71 -8.88 -13.96
N ILE A 109 5.09 -7.76 -14.57
CA ILE A 109 6.05 -7.70 -15.68
C ILE A 109 7.38 -7.20 -15.14
N TYR A 110 8.36 -8.11 -15.03
CA TYR A 110 9.66 -7.82 -14.44
C TYR A 110 10.70 -7.46 -15.50
N PRO A 111 11.73 -6.65 -15.14
CA PRO A 111 12.81 -6.26 -16.07
C PRO A 111 13.73 -7.42 -16.46
N MET A 112 13.72 -8.50 -15.68
CA MET A 112 14.43 -9.74 -15.94
C MET A 112 13.63 -10.92 -15.41
N GLU A 113 13.98 -12.13 -15.80
CA GLU A 113 13.30 -13.34 -15.34
C GLU A 113 13.43 -13.48 -13.82
N PRO A 114 12.31 -13.62 -13.07
CA PRO A 114 12.35 -13.86 -11.63
C PRO A 114 13.06 -15.18 -11.30
N PRO A 115 13.69 -15.30 -10.13
CA PRO A 115 14.29 -16.57 -9.71
C PRO A 115 13.24 -17.67 -9.66
N LYS A 116 13.63 -18.88 -10.08
CA LYS A 116 12.72 -20.05 -10.13
C LYS A 116 12.37 -20.60 -8.76
N GLU A 117 13.20 -20.31 -7.76
CA GLU A 117 12.99 -20.66 -6.36
C GLU A 117 13.02 -19.37 -5.53
N ASP A 118 12.16 -19.28 -4.53
CA ASP A 118 12.17 -18.15 -3.61
C ASP A 118 13.33 -18.32 -2.62
N ILE A 119 14.49 -17.79 -2.98
CA ILE A 119 15.71 -17.82 -2.14
C ILE A 119 15.62 -16.92 -0.90
N ARG A 120 14.53 -16.16 -0.73
CA ARG A 120 14.36 -15.28 0.44
C ARG A 120 14.29 -16.07 1.74
N GLY A 121 13.76 -17.29 1.71
CA GLY A 121 13.69 -18.16 2.88
C GLY A 121 15.03 -18.74 3.36
N ASP A 122 16.09 -18.66 2.56
CA ASP A 122 17.39 -19.23 2.93
C ASP A 122 18.28 -18.28 3.74
N TYR A 123 17.91 -16.98 3.77
CA TYR A 123 18.65 -15.95 4.54
C TYR A 123 18.08 -15.71 5.94
N GLU A 124 16.92 -16.23 6.26
CA GLU A 124 16.27 -16.08 7.59
C GLU A 124 16.51 -17.29 8.53
N ARG A 125 17.46 -18.14 8.19
CA ARG A 125 17.83 -19.28 9.03
C ARG A 125 19.11 -19.03 9.84
#